data_3871940b218b66004360e5b18cd5b971
#
_entry.id   3871940b218b66004360e5b18cd5b971
#
_cell.length_a   1.000
_cell.length_b   1.000
_cell.length_c   1.000
_cell.angle_alpha   90.00
_cell.angle_beta   90.00
_cell.angle_gamma   90.00
#
_symmetry.space_group_name_H-M   'P 1'
#
loop_
_entity.id
_entity.type
_entity.pdbx_description
1 polymer ?
#
loop_
_entity_poly.entity_id
_entity_poly.type
_entity_poly.pdbx_seq_one_letter_code
_entity_poly.pdbx_strand_id
1 'polypeptide(L)'
;MTVQKKLSTTLLFLALANSLVSQDTKKEFDRSPQNIGSVLVFSGTGWYRHPEVAAISGWLARRSPELQMQVDVSENPKDLLTNLQKYQVLVLNNNTELTAILDARHQAAVRDWYRKGGGIVALHAALVRQTEWKWFNNLAGCDFDSDSEYLEARIIVDPKAKDHPAVRGHGMSFQYKADWTNHDRTVTGLKGFQVLLRVDESSYDPVRDFFKTRGGKAMGKDHPVAWLHTNDGGRFFYTELGHDVRSLETPFGRQHITEGIRWAAGLKPLPKKKK
;
A
#
# COMPACT_ATOMS: atom_id res chain seq x y z
N MET A 1 -53.87 41.39 59.77
CA MET A 1 -54.50 40.50 58.77
C MET A 1 -54.37 41.19 57.42
N THR A 2 -53.71 40.85 56.44
CA THR A 2 -53.29 39.65 55.81
C THR A 2 -52.15 39.97 54.83
N VAL A 3 -50.96 39.53 55.11
CA VAL A 3 -49.84 39.53 54.15
C VAL A 3 -49.63 38.07 53.73
N GLN A 4 -50.16 37.69 52.63
CA GLN A 4 -49.73 36.50 51.91
C GLN A 4 -50.48 36.43 50.59
N LYS A 5 -49.82 36.75 49.49
CA LYS A 5 -50.03 36.22 48.12
C LYS A 5 -49.34 37.14 47.07
N LYS A 6 -48.03 37.15 47.03
CA LYS A 6 -47.27 37.63 45.88
C LYS A 6 -45.86 37.02 45.83
N LEU A 7 -45.75 35.68 45.89
CA LEU A 7 -44.49 35.03 45.79
C LEU A 7 -44.57 33.67 45.07
N SER A 8 -45.42 33.58 44.06
CA SER A 8 -45.55 32.31 43.32
C SER A 8 -45.48 32.37 41.80
N THR A 9 -45.31 33.58 41.24
CA THR A 9 -45.36 33.69 39.76
C THR A 9 -43.97 33.95 39.10
N THR A 10 -42.97 34.32 39.86
CA THR A 10 -41.63 34.64 39.31
C THR A 10 -40.66 33.45 39.24
N LEU A 11 -40.93 32.38 39.99
CA LEU A 11 -40.09 31.16 39.97
C LEU A 11 -40.46 30.16 38.84
N LEU A 12 -41.64 30.30 38.25
CA LEU A 12 -42.09 29.40 37.16
C LEU A 12 -41.54 29.81 35.79
N PHE A 13 -41.15 31.08 35.58
CA PHE A 13 -40.59 31.55 34.34
C PHE A 13 -39.07 31.32 34.20
N LEU A 14 -38.33 31.16 35.31
CA LEU A 14 -36.91 30.80 35.28
C LEU A 14 -36.64 29.29 35.04
N ALA A 15 -37.60 28.43 35.38
CA ALA A 15 -37.44 27.00 35.16
C ALA A 15 -37.73 26.59 33.69
N LEU A 16 -38.54 27.35 32.97
CA LEU A 16 -38.85 27.10 31.56
C LEU A 16 -37.78 27.66 30.59
N ALA A 17 -37.06 28.71 30.99
CA ALA A 17 -35.97 29.26 30.18
C ALA A 17 -34.72 28.38 30.18
N ASN A 18 -34.44 27.65 31.26
CA ASN A 18 -33.32 26.73 31.35
C ASN A 18 -33.56 25.38 30.65
N SER A 19 -34.78 25.00 30.37
CA SER A 19 -35.10 23.76 29.65
C SER A 19 -35.04 23.92 28.10
N LEU A 20 -35.15 25.16 27.60
CA LEU A 20 -35.07 25.44 26.16
C LEU A 20 -33.64 25.71 25.65
N VAL A 21 -32.71 26.09 26.53
CA VAL A 21 -31.30 26.27 26.17
C VAL A 21 -30.51 24.95 26.19
N SER A 22 -31.07 23.90 26.83
CA SER A 22 -30.40 22.60 26.96
C SER A 22 -30.64 21.61 25.81
N GLN A 23 -31.50 21.95 24.84
CA GLN A 23 -31.79 20.99 23.74
C GLN A 23 -31.11 21.31 22.40
N ASP A 24 -30.48 22.48 22.26
CA ASP A 24 -29.84 22.86 20.97
C ASP A 24 -28.31 22.74 20.94
N THR A 25 -27.67 22.32 22.04
CA THR A 25 -26.20 22.16 22.09
C THR A 25 -25.74 20.71 22.10
N LYS A 26 -26.62 19.73 21.88
CA LYS A 26 -26.27 18.30 21.74
C LYS A 26 -26.41 17.80 20.30
N LYS A 27 -26.06 18.59 19.31
CA LYS A 27 -25.34 18.04 18.14
C LYS A 27 -23.86 18.02 18.51
N GLU A 28 -23.53 17.24 19.52
CA GLU A 28 -22.18 16.74 19.68
C GLU A 28 -21.80 16.12 18.35
N PHE A 29 -20.79 16.69 17.71
CA PHE A 29 -20.09 16.06 16.61
C PHE A 29 -19.82 14.63 17.05
N ASP A 30 -20.55 13.67 16.50
CA ASP A 30 -20.24 12.25 16.63
C ASP A 30 -18.89 12.04 15.94
N ARG A 31 -17.83 12.26 16.73
CA ARG A 31 -16.45 11.89 16.42
C ARG A 31 -16.20 10.45 16.83
N SER A 32 -17.19 9.59 16.79
CA SER A 32 -16.92 8.17 16.69
C SER A 32 -16.04 8.03 15.44
N PRO A 33 -14.81 7.52 15.53
CA PRO A 33 -14.00 7.30 14.34
C PRO A 33 -14.83 6.35 13.48
N GLN A 34 -15.38 6.88 12.39
CA GLN A 34 -15.79 6.02 11.30
C GLN A 34 -14.62 5.06 11.15
N ASN A 35 -14.90 3.79 11.00
CA ASN A 35 -13.92 2.72 10.95
C ASN A 35 -13.03 2.95 9.71
N ILE A 36 -12.17 3.97 9.82
CA ILE A 36 -11.22 4.38 8.79
C ILE A 36 -10.18 3.29 8.83
N GLY A 37 -10.08 2.53 7.76
CA GLY A 37 -9.04 1.52 7.62
C GLY A 37 -7.67 2.13 7.92
N SER A 38 -6.69 1.32 8.27
CA SER A 38 -5.35 1.78 8.61
C SER A 38 -4.27 0.98 7.88
N VAL A 39 -3.18 1.68 7.55
CA VAL A 39 -2.03 1.20 6.81
C VAL A 39 -0.78 1.39 7.66
N LEU A 40 0.03 0.35 7.81
CA LEU A 40 1.39 0.45 8.32
C LEU A 40 2.35 0.45 7.13
N VAL A 41 3.10 1.52 6.93
CA VAL A 41 4.25 1.56 6.02
C VAL A 41 5.48 1.15 6.81
N PHE A 42 5.99 -0.04 6.52
CA PHE A 42 7.22 -0.54 7.14
C PHE A 42 8.40 -0.36 6.18
N SER A 43 9.45 0.33 6.64
CA SER A 43 10.61 0.72 5.83
C SER A 43 11.94 0.23 6.41
N GLY A 44 11.91 -0.73 7.35
CA GLY A 44 13.11 -1.39 7.85
C GLY A 44 13.79 -2.20 6.75
N THR A 45 15.10 -2.11 6.62
CA THR A 45 15.93 -2.81 5.61
C THR A 45 17.05 -3.58 6.28
N GLY A 46 17.25 -4.83 5.82
CA GLY A 46 18.33 -5.68 6.35
C GLY A 46 19.63 -5.56 5.58
N TRP A 47 19.59 -5.09 4.34
CA TRP A 47 20.78 -4.97 3.47
C TRP A 47 20.86 -3.57 2.85
N TYR A 48 20.71 -3.43 1.54
CA TYR A 48 20.79 -2.15 0.85
C TYR A 48 19.57 -1.28 1.15
N ARG A 49 19.79 -0.06 1.61
CA ARG A 49 18.72 0.93 1.81
C ARG A 49 18.68 1.89 0.64
N HIS A 50 17.57 1.90 -0.07
CA HIS A 50 17.34 2.85 -1.15
C HIS A 50 17.34 4.30 -0.62
N PRO A 51 17.96 5.26 -1.32
CA PRO A 51 17.99 6.66 -0.90
C PRO A 51 16.60 7.27 -0.71
N GLU A 52 15.64 6.87 -1.54
CA GLU A 52 14.29 7.44 -1.59
C GLU A 52 13.31 6.87 -0.55
N VAL A 53 13.71 5.89 0.26
CA VAL A 53 12.83 5.23 1.25
C VAL A 53 12.10 6.23 2.14
N ALA A 54 12.80 7.25 2.67
CA ALA A 54 12.19 8.25 3.54
C ALA A 54 11.20 9.15 2.78
N ALA A 55 11.56 9.57 1.54
CA ALA A 55 10.71 10.38 0.69
C ALA A 55 9.41 9.64 0.31
N ILE A 56 9.53 8.35 -0.03
CA ILE A 56 8.39 7.46 -0.36
C ILE A 56 7.51 7.23 0.86
N SER A 57 8.09 6.97 2.05
CA SER A 57 7.33 6.85 3.30
C SER A 57 6.53 8.12 3.60
N GLY A 58 7.15 9.29 3.45
CA GLY A 58 6.47 10.58 3.61
C GLY A 58 5.41 10.82 2.54
N TRP A 59 5.66 10.38 1.30
CA TRP A 59 4.68 10.45 0.22
C TRP A 59 3.44 9.60 0.54
N LEU A 60 3.61 8.36 1.00
CA LEU A 60 2.54 7.45 1.40
C LEU A 60 1.73 8.02 2.57
N ALA A 61 2.39 8.57 3.60
CA ALA A 61 1.72 9.20 4.73
C ALA A 61 0.80 10.35 4.29
N ARG A 62 1.24 11.17 3.32
CA ARG A 62 0.41 12.25 2.75
C ARG A 62 -0.77 11.76 1.91
N ARG A 63 -0.85 10.46 1.56
CA ARG A 63 -2.00 9.88 0.83
C ARG A 63 -3.16 9.47 1.74
N SER A 64 -3.03 9.62 3.06
CA SER A 64 -4.09 9.28 4.01
C SER A 64 -5.48 9.80 3.60
N PRO A 65 -5.67 11.08 3.17
CA PRO A 65 -6.99 11.55 2.71
C PRO A 65 -7.47 10.87 1.42
N GLU A 66 -6.58 10.61 0.45
CA GLU A 66 -6.93 9.95 -0.81
C GLU A 66 -7.26 8.47 -0.58
N LEU A 67 -6.50 7.81 0.27
CA LEU A 67 -6.75 6.43 0.67
C LEU A 67 -8.05 6.30 1.47
N GLN A 68 -8.47 7.35 2.17
CA GLN A 68 -9.51 7.31 3.21
C GLN A 68 -9.12 6.30 4.31
N MET A 69 -7.84 6.27 4.67
CA MET A 69 -7.24 5.40 5.67
C MET A 69 -6.20 6.18 6.47
N GLN A 70 -6.02 5.84 7.74
CA GLN A 70 -4.87 6.31 8.50
C GLN A 70 -3.61 5.63 7.97
N VAL A 71 -2.52 6.38 7.86
CA VAL A 71 -1.22 5.85 7.43
C VAL A 71 -0.18 6.16 8.50
N ASP A 72 0.36 5.11 9.10
CA ASP A 72 1.47 5.18 10.04
C ASP A 72 2.74 4.66 9.37
N VAL A 73 3.89 5.19 9.77
CA VAL A 73 5.20 4.81 9.23
C VAL A 73 6.08 4.29 10.35
N SER A 74 6.77 3.17 10.13
CA SER A 74 7.72 2.61 11.09
C SER A 74 8.90 1.94 10.38
N GLU A 75 10.05 1.95 11.05
CA GLU A 75 11.22 1.12 10.72
C GLU A 75 11.54 0.12 11.83
N ASN A 76 10.76 0.15 12.91
CA ASN A 76 10.99 -0.70 14.08
C ASN A 76 10.31 -2.06 13.90
N PRO A 77 11.07 -3.18 13.81
CA PRO A 77 10.50 -4.52 13.69
C PRO A 77 9.50 -4.87 14.81
N LYS A 78 9.65 -4.30 16.00
CA LYS A 78 8.74 -4.53 17.12
C LYS A 78 7.29 -4.19 16.78
N ASP A 79 7.04 -3.23 15.90
CA ASP A 79 5.67 -2.85 15.51
C ASP A 79 4.97 -3.96 14.72
N LEU A 80 5.72 -4.82 14.04
CA LEU A 80 5.16 -6.01 13.37
C LEU A 80 4.72 -7.09 14.37
N LEU A 81 5.27 -7.10 15.59
CA LEU A 81 4.84 -8.02 16.67
C LEU A 81 3.65 -7.49 17.46
N THR A 82 3.68 -6.21 17.81
CA THR A 82 2.79 -5.65 18.83
C THR A 82 1.61 -4.87 18.27
N ASN A 83 1.72 -4.35 17.04
CA ASN A 83 0.77 -3.40 16.50
C ASN A 83 0.11 -3.84 15.18
N LEU A 84 0.62 -4.88 14.50
CA LEU A 84 0.20 -5.24 13.15
C LEU A 84 -1.32 -5.53 13.06
N GLN A 85 -1.92 -6.08 14.10
CA GLN A 85 -3.37 -6.36 14.15
C GLN A 85 -4.27 -5.10 14.09
N LYS A 86 -3.70 -3.90 14.27
CA LYS A 86 -4.42 -2.63 14.14
C LYS A 86 -4.58 -2.20 12.69
N TYR A 87 -3.82 -2.81 11.78
CA TYR A 87 -3.75 -2.41 10.38
C TYR A 87 -4.43 -3.42 9.46
N GLN A 88 -5.10 -2.92 8.43
CA GLN A 88 -5.63 -3.72 7.34
C GLN A 88 -4.57 -4.00 6.28
N VAL A 89 -3.60 -3.10 6.13
CA VAL A 89 -2.54 -3.22 5.12
C VAL A 89 -1.17 -2.97 5.72
N LEU A 90 -0.24 -3.82 5.37
CA LEU A 90 1.20 -3.63 5.56
C LEU A 90 1.80 -3.26 4.19
N VAL A 91 2.32 -2.04 4.06
CA VAL A 91 3.11 -1.64 2.90
C VAL A 91 4.58 -1.90 3.21
N LEU A 92 5.20 -2.78 2.45
CA LEU A 92 6.64 -3.03 2.48
C LEU A 92 7.31 -2.06 1.50
N ASN A 93 7.98 -1.04 2.05
CA ASN A 93 8.60 0.02 1.26
C ASN A 93 10.09 -0.23 1.09
N ASN A 94 10.47 -0.86 -0.02
CA ASN A 94 11.88 -1.11 -0.36
C ASN A 94 12.66 -1.96 0.67
N ASN A 95 12.03 -2.95 1.27
CA ASN A 95 12.60 -3.77 2.34
C ASN A 95 13.49 -4.89 1.77
N THR A 96 14.77 -4.63 1.63
CA THR A 96 15.73 -5.67 1.22
C THR A 96 16.08 -6.59 2.40
N GLU A 97 16.22 -7.92 2.14
CA GLU A 97 16.71 -8.93 3.09
C GLU A 97 16.07 -8.84 4.49
N LEU A 98 14.74 -8.96 4.52
CA LEU A 98 13.96 -8.83 5.76
C LEU A 98 14.42 -9.79 6.87
N THR A 99 14.96 -10.96 6.53
CA THR A 99 15.45 -11.94 7.49
C THR A 99 16.65 -11.46 8.32
N ALA A 100 17.36 -10.44 7.87
CA ALA A 100 18.45 -9.83 8.66
C ALA A 100 17.92 -8.99 9.84
N ILE A 101 16.65 -8.56 9.80
CA ILE A 101 16.02 -7.73 10.86
C ILE A 101 14.78 -8.36 11.48
N LEU A 102 14.21 -9.39 10.86
CA LEU A 102 13.00 -10.10 11.32
C LEU A 102 13.34 -11.52 11.72
N ASP A 103 13.32 -11.81 13.02
CA ASP A 103 13.45 -13.17 13.53
C ASP A 103 12.20 -14.02 13.24
N ALA A 104 12.24 -15.30 13.61
CA ALA A 104 11.15 -16.25 13.36
C ALA A 104 9.80 -15.81 13.99
N ARG A 105 9.80 -15.04 15.07
CA ARG A 105 8.59 -14.54 15.73
C ARG A 105 7.94 -13.43 14.89
N HIS A 106 8.74 -12.50 14.36
CA HIS A 106 8.27 -11.46 13.44
C HIS A 106 7.70 -12.08 12.16
N GLN A 107 8.41 -13.04 11.57
CA GLN A 107 7.99 -13.75 10.36
C GLN A 107 6.67 -14.49 10.59
N ALA A 108 6.51 -15.16 11.74
CA ALA A 108 5.28 -15.83 12.12
C ALA A 108 4.13 -14.83 12.33
N ALA A 109 4.37 -13.71 13.03
CA ALA A 109 3.36 -12.69 13.28
C ALA A 109 2.80 -12.08 11.97
N VAL A 110 3.68 -11.74 11.01
CA VAL A 110 3.26 -11.24 9.70
C VAL A 110 2.48 -12.29 8.92
N ARG A 111 2.97 -13.53 8.86
CA ARG A 111 2.29 -14.64 8.17
C ARG A 111 0.90 -14.88 8.76
N ASP A 112 0.78 -14.98 10.08
CA ASP A 112 -0.46 -15.33 10.76
C ASP A 112 -1.48 -14.20 10.68
N TRP A 113 -1.02 -12.94 10.67
CA TRP A 113 -1.85 -11.77 10.41
C TRP A 113 -2.35 -11.76 8.95
N TYR A 114 -1.49 -12.04 7.98
CA TYR A 114 -1.85 -12.14 6.57
C TYR A 114 -2.92 -13.21 6.35
N ARG A 115 -2.74 -14.40 6.92
CA ARG A 115 -3.68 -15.53 6.83
C ARG A 115 -5.06 -15.23 7.42
N LYS A 116 -5.15 -14.25 8.30
CA LYS A 116 -6.41 -13.75 8.87
C LYS A 116 -7.07 -12.66 8.03
N GLY A 117 -6.60 -12.44 6.80
CA GLY A 117 -7.17 -11.49 5.85
C GLY A 117 -6.39 -10.18 5.71
N GLY A 118 -5.20 -10.06 6.31
CA GLY A 118 -4.34 -8.90 6.14
C GLY A 118 -3.91 -8.70 4.69
N GLY A 119 -3.70 -7.44 4.29
CA GLY A 119 -3.21 -7.08 2.96
C GLY A 119 -1.73 -6.70 2.97
N ILE A 120 -0.92 -7.26 2.07
CA ILE A 120 0.47 -6.83 1.85
C ILE A 120 0.56 -6.11 0.52
N VAL A 121 1.18 -4.92 0.53
CA VAL A 121 1.61 -4.19 -0.66
C VAL A 121 3.12 -4.10 -0.65
N ALA A 122 3.78 -4.74 -1.60
CA ALA A 122 5.24 -4.76 -1.72
C ALA A 122 5.66 -3.82 -2.84
N LEU A 123 6.53 -2.85 -2.53
CA LEU A 123 7.01 -1.83 -3.46
C LEU A 123 8.46 -2.08 -3.83
N HIS A 124 8.71 -2.12 -5.14
CA HIS A 124 10.04 -2.14 -5.73
C HIS A 124 10.97 -3.16 -5.07
N ALA A 125 12.02 -2.74 -4.39
CA ALA A 125 13.02 -3.61 -3.77
C ALA A 125 12.51 -4.47 -2.59
N ALA A 126 11.22 -4.47 -2.28
CA ALA A 126 10.67 -5.32 -1.22
C ALA A 126 10.80 -6.82 -1.48
N LEU A 127 11.11 -7.23 -2.72
CA LEU A 127 11.37 -8.64 -3.06
C LEU A 127 12.88 -9.00 -3.10
N VAL A 128 13.77 -8.05 -2.85
CA VAL A 128 15.21 -8.28 -2.94
C VAL A 128 15.73 -9.13 -1.76
N ARG A 129 16.37 -10.27 -2.06
CA ARG A 129 17.00 -11.20 -1.11
C ARG A 129 16.03 -11.75 -0.07
N GLN A 130 14.84 -12.22 -0.51
CA GLN A 130 13.82 -12.78 0.38
C GLN A 130 13.83 -14.33 0.40
N THR A 131 14.77 -14.98 -0.25
CA THR A 131 14.82 -16.44 -0.39
C THR A 131 14.86 -17.20 0.94
N GLU A 132 15.46 -16.64 1.99
CA GLU A 132 15.52 -17.25 3.31
C GLU A 132 14.18 -17.23 4.05
N TRP A 133 13.30 -16.31 3.72
CA TRP A 133 11.92 -16.28 4.23
C TRP A 133 10.99 -17.04 3.28
N LYS A 134 11.06 -18.36 3.29
CA LYS A 134 10.38 -19.25 2.33
C LYS A 134 8.90 -18.93 2.12
N TRP A 135 8.18 -18.63 3.21
CA TRP A 135 6.75 -18.29 3.10
C TRP A 135 6.56 -17.00 2.29
N PHE A 136 7.32 -15.95 2.57
CA PHE A 136 7.19 -14.67 1.88
C PHE A 136 7.67 -14.75 0.42
N ASN A 137 8.78 -15.46 0.16
CA ASN A 137 9.27 -15.69 -1.19
C ASN A 137 8.25 -16.45 -2.06
N ASN A 138 7.59 -17.48 -1.49
CA ASN A 138 6.52 -18.19 -2.17
C ASN A 138 5.28 -17.31 -2.38
N LEU A 139 4.95 -16.45 -1.42
CA LEU A 139 3.85 -15.49 -1.52
C LEU A 139 4.13 -14.47 -2.63
N ALA A 140 5.33 -13.91 -2.68
CA ALA A 140 5.75 -12.96 -3.71
C ALA A 140 5.77 -13.58 -5.12
N GLY A 141 6.11 -14.88 -5.21
CA GLY A 141 6.17 -15.65 -6.44
C GLY A 141 7.54 -15.67 -7.12
N CYS A 142 8.43 -14.75 -6.77
CA CYS A 142 9.79 -14.63 -7.32
C CYS A 142 10.71 -13.89 -6.34
N ASP A 143 12.00 -13.82 -6.69
CA ASP A 143 12.99 -12.99 -6.03
C ASP A 143 13.73 -12.14 -7.07
N PHE A 144 14.52 -11.19 -6.62
CA PHE A 144 15.35 -10.32 -7.45
C PHE A 144 16.51 -11.09 -8.12
N ASP A 145 16.77 -10.78 -9.39
CA ASP A 145 17.96 -11.24 -10.12
C ASP A 145 18.89 -10.06 -10.47
N SER A 146 18.35 -9.08 -11.17
CA SER A 146 19.08 -7.91 -11.66
C SER A 146 18.12 -6.75 -11.91
N ASP A 147 18.63 -5.61 -12.35
CA ASP A 147 17.82 -4.47 -12.75
C ASP A 147 18.39 -3.71 -13.95
N SER A 148 17.60 -2.83 -14.53
CA SER A 148 18.02 -1.85 -15.53
C SER A 148 18.58 -0.59 -14.85
N GLU A 149 19.08 0.36 -15.64
CA GLU A 149 19.24 1.74 -15.19
C GLU A 149 17.87 2.40 -15.01
N TYR A 150 17.83 3.53 -14.26
CA TYR A 150 16.61 4.32 -14.09
C TYR A 150 16.27 5.07 -15.39
N LEU A 151 15.39 4.52 -16.20
CA LEU A 151 15.12 4.97 -17.56
C LEU A 151 13.64 4.84 -17.93
N GLU A 152 13.28 5.43 -19.04
CA GLU A 152 11.95 5.32 -19.63
C GLU A 152 11.81 4.02 -20.43
N ALA A 153 10.72 3.29 -20.18
CA ALA A 153 10.37 2.09 -20.93
C ALA A 153 8.87 2.03 -21.22
N ARG A 154 8.51 1.21 -22.19
CA ARG A 154 7.11 0.99 -22.55
C ARG A 154 6.44 0.00 -21.60
N ILE A 155 5.44 0.48 -20.87
CA ILE A 155 4.56 -0.37 -20.05
C ILE A 155 3.42 -0.91 -20.90
N ILE A 156 3.04 -2.16 -20.65
CA ILE A 156 1.90 -2.84 -21.27
C ILE A 156 0.96 -3.26 -20.15
N VAL A 157 -0.30 -2.82 -20.23
CA VAL A 157 -1.37 -3.29 -19.36
C VAL A 157 -1.81 -4.68 -19.81
N ASP A 158 -1.85 -5.65 -18.88
CA ASP A 158 -2.37 -6.98 -19.19
C ASP A 158 -3.83 -6.88 -19.64
N PRO A 159 -4.22 -7.45 -20.79
CA PRO A 159 -5.59 -7.37 -21.31
C PRO A 159 -6.65 -7.85 -20.32
N LYS A 160 -6.34 -8.85 -19.47
CA LYS A 160 -7.23 -9.37 -18.44
C LYS A 160 -7.37 -8.42 -17.25
N ALA A 161 -6.44 -7.48 -17.09
CA ALA A 161 -6.42 -6.52 -16.00
C ALA A 161 -6.88 -5.11 -16.41
N LYS A 162 -7.22 -4.84 -17.68
CA LYS A 162 -7.50 -3.49 -18.22
C LYS A 162 -8.53 -2.68 -17.43
N ASP A 163 -9.48 -3.34 -16.79
CA ASP A 163 -10.54 -2.71 -15.99
C ASP A 163 -10.20 -2.63 -14.50
N HIS A 164 -9.04 -3.20 -14.07
CA HIS A 164 -8.64 -3.15 -12.69
C HIS A 164 -8.35 -1.70 -12.25
N PRO A 165 -8.83 -1.26 -11.07
CA PRO A 165 -8.71 0.13 -10.62
C PRO A 165 -7.30 0.69 -10.68
N ALA A 166 -6.29 -0.11 -10.34
CA ALA A 166 -4.89 0.30 -10.30
C ALA A 166 -4.29 0.61 -11.69
N VAL A 167 -4.92 0.19 -12.80
CA VAL A 167 -4.34 0.37 -14.15
C VAL A 167 -5.30 0.99 -15.18
N ARG A 168 -6.60 1.02 -14.90
CA ARG A 168 -7.62 1.50 -15.83
C ARG A 168 -7.45 2.99 -16.17
N GLY A 169 -7.77 3.37 -17.41
CA GLY A 169 -7.88 4.79 -17.84
C GLY A 169 -6.58 5.39 -18.39
N HIS A 170 -5.48 4.61 -18.44
CA HIS A 170 -4.18 5.06 -18.94
C HIS A 170 -3.81 4.47 -20.32
N GLY A 171 -4.77 3.79 -20.98
CA GLY A 171 -4.52 3.07 -22.22
C GLY A 171 -3.94 1.68 -21.98
N MET A 172 -3.73 0.94 -23.08
CA MET A 172 -3.16 -0.42 -23.03
C MET A 172 -1.64 -0.43 -23.03
N SER A 173 -1.03 0.68 -23.42
CA SER A 173 0.43 0.86 -23.43
C SER A 173 0.77 2.34 -23.29
N PHE A 174 1.83 2.64 -22.53
CA PHE A 174 2.32 4.01 -22.29
C PHE A 174 3.77 3.99 -21.87
N GLN A 175 4.46 5.14 -21.96
CA GLN A 175 5.82 5.32 -21.47
C GLN A 175 5.80 5.63 -19.97
N TYR A 176 6.76 5.03 -19.24
CA TYR A 176 6.92 5.30 -17.81
C TYR A 176 8.39 5.17 -17.41
N LYS A 177 8.83 6.02 -16.49
CA LYS A 177 10.20 6.05 -16.03
C LYS A 177 10.35 5.37 -14.67
N ALA A 178 11.13 4.29 -14.64
CA ALA A 178 11.55 3.56 -13.43
C ALA A 178 12.89 2.86 -13.70
N ASP A 179 13.43 2.17 -12.75
CA ASP A 179 14.32 1.05 -12.98
C ASP A 179 13.48 -0.24 -12.97
N TRP A 180 13.86 -1.17 -13.82
CA TRP A 180 13.03 -2.35 -14.09
C TRP A 180 13.76 -3.58 -13.58
N THR A 181 13.22 -4.16 -12.51
CA THR A 181 13.77 -5.36 -11.88
C THR A 181 13.50 -6.60 -12.71
N ASN A 182 14.54 -7.33 -13.04
CA ASN A 182 14.44 -8.69 -13.53
C ASN A 182 14.34 -9.65 -12.33
N HIS A 183 13.44 -10.61 -12.42
CA HIS A 183 13.22 -11.60 -11.39
C HIS A 183 13.83 -12.95 -11.78
N ASP A 184 14.17 -13.78 -10.80
CA ASP A 184 14.71 -15.13 -10.99
C ASP A 184 13.74 -16.06 -11.73
N ARG A 185 12.44 -15.74 -11.75
CA ARG A 185 11.37 -16.46 -12.46
C ARG A 185 10.17 -15.56 -12.70
N THR A 186 9.38 -15.91 -13.73
CA THR A 186 8.11 -15.22 -13.98
C THR A 186 7.01 -15.69 -13.03
N VAL A 187 6.10 -14.77 -12.69
CA VAL A 187 4.86 -15.08 -11.95
C VAL A 187 3.70 -15.41 -12.88
N THR A 188 3.88 -15.28 -14.20
CA THR A 188 2.85 -15.60 -15.19
C THR A 188 2.51 -17.09 -15.14
N GLY A 189 1.22 -17.37 -15.02
CA GLY A 189 0.72 -18.75 -14.94
C GLY A 189 0.75 -19.37 -13.54
N LEU A 190 1.31 -18.71 -12.52
CA LEU A 190 1.19 -19.19 -11.16
C LEU A 190 -0.27 -19.17 -10.70
N LYS A 191 -0.69 -20.21 -9.99
CA LYS A 191 -2.09 -20.38 -9.55
C LYS A 191 -2.53 -19.22 -8.67
N GLY A 192 -3.59 -18.53 -9.09
CA GLY A 192 -4.18 -17.41 -8.36
C GLY A 192 -3.55 -16.06 -8.66
N PHE A 193 -2.40 -16.01 -9.33
CA PHE A 193 -1.73 -14.75 -9.69
C PHE A 193 -2.41 -14.08 -10.88
N GLN A 194 -2.58 -12.78 -10.79
CA GLN A 194 -3.03 -11.91 -11.88
C GLN A 194 -1.97 -10.85 -12.15
N VAL A 195 -1.33 -10.91 -13.29
CA VAL A 195 -0.44 -9.85 -13.77
C VAL A 195 -1.29 -8.63 -14.14
N LEU A 196 -0.84 -7.44 -13.71
CA LEU A 196 -1.45 -6.16 -14.04
C LEU A 196 -0.68 -5.43 -15.14
N LEU A 197 0.64 -5.43 -15.01
CA LEU A 197 1.56 -4.69 -15.88
C LEU A 197 2.73 -5.57 -16.29
N ARG A 198 3.17 -5.38 -17.51
CA ARG A 198 4.47 -5.83 -18.02
C ARG A 198 5.27 -4.66 -18.53
N VAL A 199 6.59 -4.79 -18.56
CA VAL A 199 7.46 -3.88 -19.30
C VAL A 199 7.91 -4.56 -20.59
N ASP A 200 7.99 -3.79 -21.66
CA ASP A 200 8.47 -4.25 -22.95
C ASP A 200 9.99 -4.07 -23.06
N GLU A 201 10.74 -5.14 -22.86
CA GLU A 201 12.22 -5.11 -22.91
C GLU A 201 12.78 -4.69 -24.27
N SER A 202 12.01 -4.72 -25.35
CA SER A 202 12.46 -4.18 -26.63
C SER A 202 12.57 -2.66 -26.66
N SER A 203 12.06 -1.98 -25.63
CA SER A 203 12.06 -0.52 -25.53
C SER A 203 13.24 0.05 -24.72
N TYR A 204 14.06 -0.80 -24.07
CA TYR A 204 15.16 -0.36 -23.21
C TYR A 204 16.23 -1.46 -23.05
N ASP A 205 17.37 -1.16 -22.42
CA ASP A 205 18.39 -2.16 -22.01
C ASP A 205 17.97 -2.76 -20.64
N PRO A 206 17.55 -4.03 -20.59
CA PRO A 206 16.96 -4.60 -19.37
C PRO A 206 17.94 -4.93 -18.26
N VAL A 207 19.24 -4.99 -18.52
CA VAL A 207 20.27 -5.34 -17.52
C VAL A 207 21.38 -4.31 -17.53
N ARG A 208 21.52 -3.54 -16.47
CA ARG A 208 22.64 -2.58 -16.36
C ARG A 208 23.99 -3.29 -16.24
N ASP A 209 25.05 -2.63 -16.67
CA ASP A 209 26.40 -3.22 -16.78
C ASP A 209 26.91 -3.85 -15.49
N PHE A 210 26.55 -3.27 -14.35
CA PHE A 210 26.89 -3.84 -13.02
C PHE A 210 26.42 -5.29 -12.87
N PHE A 211 25.22 -5.62 -13.34
CA PHE A 211 24.66 -6.96 -13.28
C PHE A 211 25.06 -7.85 -14.46
N LYS A 212 25.27 -7.29 -15.65
CA LYS A 212 25.77 -8.07 -16.80
C LYS A 212 27.04 -8.83 -16.44
N THR A 213 27.97 -8.16 -15.73
CA THR A 213 29.24 -8.77 -15.28
C THR A 213 29.08 -9.81 -14.17
N ARG A 214 27.89 -9.93 -13.58
CA ARG A 214 27.54 -10.84 -12.46
C ARG A 214 26.55 -11.91 -12.85
N GLY A 215 26.26 -12.05 -14.13
CA GLY A 215 25.35 -13.07 -14.66
C GLY A 215 23.87 -12.71 -14.58
N GLY A 216 23.53 -11.43 -14.33
CA GLY A 216 22.16 -10.94 -14.37
C GLY A 216 21.52 -11.14 -15.74
N LYS A 217 20.25 -11.48 -15.78
CA LYS A 217 19.53 -11.90 -16.99
C LYS A 217 18.28 -11.07 -17.19
N ALA A 218 18.00 -10.77 -18.45
CA ALA A 218 16.71 -10.25 -18.90
C ALA A 218 15.62 -11.33 -18.79
N MET A 219 14.38 -10.91 -18.61
CA MET A 219 13.21 -11.82 -18.57
C MET A 219 12.61 -12.07 -19.96
N GLY A 220 12.95 -11.24 -20.95
CA GLY A 220 12.50 -11.37 -22.34
C GLY A 220 11.06 -10.89 -22.54
N LYS A 221 10.26 -11.66 -23.28
CA LYS A 221 8.90 -11.25 -23.66
C LYS A 221 7.90 -11.27 -22.52
N ASP A 222 8.19 -11.98 -21.44
CA ASP A 222 7.30 -12.09 -20.29
C ASP A 222 7.96 -11.48 -19.06
N HIS A 223 7.87 -10.15 -18.95
CA HIS A 223 8.45 -9.38 -17.86
C HIS A 223 7.33 -8.69 -17.04
N PRO A 224 6.67 -9.38 -16.12
CA PRO A 224 5.69 -8.77 -15.23
C PRO A 224 6.38 -7.83 -14.23
N VAL A 225 5.81 -6.62 -14.08
CA VAL A 225 6.30 -5.57 -13.17
C VAL A 225 5.24 -5.12 -12.15
N ALA A 226 4.02 -5.65 -12.24
CA ALA A 226 3.01 -5.54 -11.19
C ALA A 226 2.04 -6.71 -11.27
N TRP A 227 1.70 -7.27 -10.11
CA TRP A 227 0.75 -8.37 -10.00
C TRP A 227 0.07 -8.39 -8.65
N LEU A 228 -0.98 -9.20 -8.54
CA LEU A 228 -1.73 -9.41 -7.31
C LEU A 228 -2.29 -10.85 -7.24
N HIS A 229 -2.67 -11.25 -6.02
CA HIS A 229 -3.40 -12.49 -5.76
C HIS A 229 -4.04 -12.48 -4.36
N THR A 230 -4.87 -13.49 -4.09
CA THR A 230 -5.53 -13.70 -2.79
C THR A 230 -5.17 -15.06 -2.18
N ASN A 231 -3.99 -15.58 -2.49
CA ASN A 231 -3.54 -16.88 -1.96
C ASN A 231 -3.22 -16.77 -0.45
N ASP A 232 -3.30 -17.90 0.24
CA ASP A 232 -2.96 -18.07 1.66
C ASP A 232 -3.75 -17.14 2.62
N GLY A 233 -4.98 -16.77 2.25
CA GLY A 233 -5.95 -16.09 3.13
C GLY A 233 -5.95 -14.57 3.11
N GLY A 234 -4.87 -13.92 2.67
CA GLY A 234 -4.75 -12.47 2.58
C GLY A 234 -4.85 -11.93 1.15
N ARG A 235 -4.42 -10.68 0.96
CA ARG A 235 -4.34 -10.01 -0.33
C ARG A 235 -2.92 -9.50 -0.56
N PHE A 236 -2.28 -9.94 -1.62
CA PHE A 236 -0.92 -9.54 -1.97
C PHE A 236 -0.93 -8.71 -3.26
N PHE A 237 -0.30 -7.55 -3.22
CA PHE A 237 -0.09 -6.67 -4.36
C PHE A 237 1.39 -6.31 -4.45
N TYR A 238 2.00 -6.55 -5.60
CA TYR A 238 3.37 -6.09 -5.88
C TYR A 238 3.37 -5.11 -7.03
N THR A 239 4.29 -4.16 -6.95
CA THR A 239 4.63 -3.29 -8.08
C THR A 239 6.09 -2.88 -8.02
N GLU A 240 6.71 -2.81 -9.20
CA GLU A 240 8.06 -2.28 -9.40
C GLU A 240 8.15 -0.77 -9.15
N LEU A 241 7.02 -0.06 -9.15
CA LEU A 241 7.01 1.36 -8.86
C LEU A 241 7.38 1.63 -7.41
N GLY A 242 8.30 2.57 -7.19
CA GLY A 242 8.73 2.94 -5.84
C GLY A 242 10.24 3.13 -5.69
N HIS A 243 11.00 3.17 -6.79
CA HIS A 243 12.42 3.55 -6.74
C HIS A 243 12.60 5.05 -6.47
N ASP A 244 11.82 5.89 -7.15
CA ASP A 244 11.90 7.34 -7.09
C ASP A 244 10.52 7.94 -6.82
N VAL A 245 10.42 8.81 -5.81
CA VAL A 245 9.16 9.44 -5.42
C VAL A 245 8.53 10.25 -6.56
N ARG A 246 9.33 10.80 -7.48
CA ARG A 246 8.82 11.56 -8.64
C ARG A 246 7.98 10.71 -9.57
N SER A 247 8.32 9.43 -9.73
CA SER A 247 7.51 8.51 -10.53
C SER A 247 6.13 8.27 -9.91
N LEU A 248 6.04 8.24 -8.57
CA LEU A 248 4.79 8.10 -7.85
C LEU A 248 3.89 9.35 -7.90
N GLU A 249 4.46 10.54 -8.16
CA GLU A 249 3.69 11.78 -8.30
C GLU A 249 2.96 11.89 -9.64
N THR A 250 3.29 11.06 -10.62
CA THR A 250 2.56 11.02 -11.90
C THR A 250 1.10 10.62 -11.67
N PRO A 251 0.16 11.03 -12.55
CA PRO A 251 -1.24 10.61 -12.44
C PRO A 251 -1.41 9.09 -12.39
N PHE A 252 -0.60 8.35 -13.17
CA PHE A 252 -0.60 6.90 -13.16
C PHE A 252 -0.05 6.33 -11.86
N GLY A 253 1.17 6.73 -11.45
CA GLY A 253 1.83 6.22 -10.24
C GLY A 253 0.96 6.44 -9.00
N ARG A 254 0.36 7.64 -8.87
CA ARG A 254 -0.55 7.98 -7.79
C ARG A 254 -1.78 7.06 -7.76
N GLN A 255 -2.45 6.87 -8.90
CA GLN A 255 -3.60 5.97 -8.99
C GLN A 255 -3.20 4.53 -8.70
N HIS A 256 -2.12 4.05 -9.31
CA HIS A 256 -1.65 2.67 -9.20
C HIS A 256 -1.41 2.26 -7.75
N ILE A 257 -0.64 3.07 -7.00
CA ILE A 257 -0.35 2.81 -5.59
C ILE A 257 -1.60 2.96 -4.71
N THR A 258 -2.37 4.03 -4.89
CA THR A 258 -3.58 4.28 -4.08
C THR A 258 -4.59 3.14 -4.23
N GLU A 259 -4.88 2.73 -5.47
CA GLU A 259 -5.84 1.65 -5.72
C GLU A 259 -5.28 0.26 -5.36
N GLY A 260 -3.97 0.06 -5.47
CA GLY A 260 -3.29 -1.16 -4.99
C GLY A 260 -3.45 -1.32 -3.47
N ILE A 261 -3.21 -0.26 -2.69
CA ILE A 261 -3.40 -0.27 -1.23
C ILE A 261 -4.88 -0.49 -0.88
N ARG A 262 -5.81 0.21 -1.54
CA ARG A 262 -7.25 0.04 -1.31
C ARG A 262 -7.73 -1.37 -1.64
N TRP A 263 -7.23 -1.95 -2.74
CA TRP A 263 -7.52 -3.34 -3.09
C TRP A 263 -6.98 -4.32 -2.02
N ALA A 264 -5.75 -4.11 -1.55
CA ALA A 264 -5.16 -4.93 -0.49
C ALA A 264 -5.95 -4.82 0.83
N ALA A 265 -6.52 -3.65 1.13
CA ALA A 265 -7.42 -3.43 2.27
C ALA A 265 -8.82 -4.05 2.09
N GLY A 266 -9.16 -4.60 0.91
CA GLY A 266 -10.51 -5.08 0.60
C GLY A 266 -11.54 -3.97 0.40
N LEU A 267 -11.10 -2.73 0.20
CA LEU A 267 -11.97 -1.58 -0.01
C LEU A 267 -12.46 -1.47 -1.46
N LYS A 268 -13.62 -0.86 -1.63
CA LYS A 268 -14.13 -0.53 -2.98
C LYS A 268 -13.20 0.50 -3.65
N PRO A 269 -13.04 0.44 -4.99
CA PRO A 269 -12.29 1.44 -5.74
C PRO A 269 -12.83 2.86 -5.54
N LEU A 270 -11.94 3.85 -5.67
CA LEU A 270 -12.38 5.24 -5.71
C LEU A 270 -13.30 5.51 -6.93
N PRO A 271 -14.28 6.42 -6.79
CA PRO A 271 -15.08 6.85 -7.93
C PRO A 271 -14.19 7.37 -9.06
N LYS A 272 -14.55 7.04 -10.31
CA LYS A 272 -13.86 7.63 -11.47
C LYS A 272 -14.01 9.15 -11.39
N LYS A 273 -12.90 9.90 -11.47
CA LYS A 273 -12.98 11.36 -11.63
C LYS A 273 -13.76 11.62 -12.93
N LYS A 274 -14.84 12.38 -12.83
CA LYS A 274 -15.51 12.90 -14.05
C LYS A 274 -14.47 13.78 -14.77
N LYS A 275 -14.25 13.51 -16.05
CA LYS A 275 -13.42 14.37 -16.92
C LYS A 275 -14.10 15.72 -17.09
#